data_7cab5c99ab88efb897b00733624c8902
#
_entry.id   7cab5c99ab88efb897b00733624c8902
#
_cell.length_a   1.000
_cell.length_b   1.000
_cell.length_c   1.000
_cell.angle_alpha   90.00
_cell.angle_beta   90.00
_cell.angle_gamma   90.00
#
_symmetry.space_group_name_H-M   'P 1'
#
loop_
_entity.id
_entity.type
_entity.pdbx_description
1 polymer ?
#
loop_
_entity_poly.entity_id
_entity_poly.type
_entity_poly.pdbx_seq_one_letter_code
_entity_poly.pdbx_strand_id
1 'polypeptide(L)'
;MSVIETVRYRLKEGVTIEQAVKAWEDSQSFARAQPGFLSRKIAVTEDGEMLDHVEWATMEDAKAVAAAFDPGKYPELLGLVQALDESSMVMTHYTVMGSTD
;
A
#
# COMPACT_ATOMS: atom_id res chain seq x y z
N MET A 1 -17.80 8.88 -4.93
CA MET A 1 -16.76 8.44 -5.87
C MET A 1 -15.64 7.77 -5.10
N SER A 2 -15.10 6.69 -5.64
CA SER A 2 -13.99 6.00 -5.00
C SER A 2 -12.69 6.80 -5.11
N VAL A 3 -11.69 6.37 -4.35
CA VAL A 3 -10.38 7.00 -4.29
C VAL A 3 -9.31 5.94 -4.53
N ILE A 4 -8.33 6.26 -5.34
CA ILE A 4 -7.14 5.43 -5.53
C ILE A 4 -6.00 6.03 -4.73
N GLU A 5 -5.41 5.21 -3.86
CA GLU A 5 -4.20 5.54 -3.14
C GLU A 5 -3.04 4.80 -3.78
N THR A 6 -2.01 5.55 -4.16
CA THR A 6 -0.77 4.94 -4.65
C THR A 6 0.36 5.22 -3.68
N VAL A 7 1.12 4.18 -3.36
CA VAL A 7 2.34 4.31 -2.57
C VAL A 7 3.47 3.75 -3.43
N ARG A 8 4.35 4.62 -3.92
CA ARG A 8 5.53 4.23 -4.69
C ARG A 8 6.74 4.23 -3.76
N TYR A 9 7.58 3.22 -3.88
CA TYR A 9 8.76 3.12 -3.03
C TYR A 9 9.83 2.22 -3.64
N ARG A 10 11.06 2.41 -3.16
CA ARG A 10 12.18 1.52 -3.45
C ARG A 10 12.41 0.61 -2.26
N LEU A 11 12.98 -0.54 -2.51
CA LEU A 11 13.33 -1.49 -1.45
C LEU A 11 14.67 -1.11 -0.83
N LYS A 12 14.82 -1.44 0.46
CA LYS A 12 16.13 -1.32 1.12
C LYS A 12 17.13 -2.23 0.43
N GLU A 13 18.40 -1.87 0.51
CA GLU A 13 19.48 -2.68 -0.03
C GLU A 13 19.41 -4.11 0.51
N GLY A 14 19.55 -5.09 -0.37
CA GLY A 14 19.51 -6.50 -0.02
C GLY A 14 18.11 -7.11 0.06
N VAL A 15 17.05 -6.32 -0.04
CA VAL A 15 15.68 -6.83 -0.06
C VAL A 15 15.30 -7.19 -1.49
N THR A 16 14.83 -8.42 -1.69
CA THR A 16 14.38 -8.87 -3.02
C THR A 16 12.92 -8.51 -3.25
N ILE A 17 12.53 -8.49 -4.54
CA ILE A 17 11.13 -8.27 -4.91
C ILE A 17 10.25 -9.37 -4.32
N GLU A 18 10.70 -10.62 -4.30
CA GLU A 18 9.95 -11.73 -3.70
C GLU A 18 9.68 -11.50 -2.20
N GLN A 19 10.68 -11.00 -1.47
CA GLN A 19 10.52 -10.65 -0.05
C GLN A 19 9.52 -9.51 0.13
N ALA A 20 9.58 -8.51 -0.77
CA ALA A 20 8.65 -7.38 -0.72
C ALA A 20 7.20 -7.83 -0.98
N VAL A 21 6.99 -8.70 -1.95
CA VAL A 21 5.67 -9.25 -2.26
C VAL A 21 5.14 -10.07 -1.10
N LYS A 22 5.98 -10.89 -0.46
CA LYS A 22 5.60 -11.66 0.72
C LYS A 22 5.17 -10.73 1.86
N ALA A 23 5.94 -9.66 2.11
CA ALA A 23 5.60 -8.67 3.12
C ALA A 23 4.25 -7.99 2.83
N TRP A 24 4.01 -7.69 1.55
CA TRP A 24 2.75 -7.11 1.10
C TRP A 24 1.59 -8.09 1.33
N GLU A 25 1.79 -9.38 1.00
CA GLU A 25 0.77 -10.41 1.25
C GLU A 25 0.45 -10.54 2.73
N ASP A 26 1.47 -10.49 3.59
CA ASP A 26 1.28 -10.55 5.04
C ASP A 26 0.45 -9.37 5.55
N SER A 27 0.53 -8.22 4.90
CA SER A 27 -0.22 -7.01 5.28
C SER A 27 -1.67 -6.99 4.80
N GLN A 28 -2.08 -7.96 3.98
CA GLN A 28 -3.42 -7.96 3.38
C GLN A 28 -4.54 -8.03 4.43
N SER A 29 -4.35 -8.76 5.52
CA SER A 29 -5.35 -8.86 6.58
C SER A 29 -5.64 -7.50 7.22
N PHE A 30 -4.61 -6.67 7.39
CA PHE A 30 -4.78 -5.31 7.90
C PHE A 30 -5.60 -4.48 6.90
N ALA A 31 -5.21 -4.48 5.63
CA ALA A 31 -5.88 -3.67 4.61
C ALA A 31 -7.37 -4.05 4.47
N ARG A 32 -7.64 -5.34 4.39
CA ARG A 32 -9.01 -5.86 4.23
C ARG A 32 -9.92 -5.53 5.40
N ALA A 33 -9.35 -5.38 6.59
CA ALA A 33 -10.13 -5.07 7.79
C ALA A 33 -10.49 -3.59 7.90
N GLN A 34 -9.91 -2.72 7.07
CA GLN A 34 -10.17 -1.29 7.14
C GLN A 34 -11.51 -0.93 6.49
N PRO A 35 -12.28 0.00 7.10
CA PRO A 35 -13.53 0.47 6.48
C PRO A 35 -13.27 1.05 5.10
N GLY A 36 -14.13 0.74 4.14
CA GLY A 36 -14.06 1.27 2.80
C GLY A 36 -13.08 0.60 1.86
N PHE A 37 -12.41 -0.47 2.30
CA PHE A 37 -11.50 -1.22 1.42
C PHE A 37 -12.25 -1.81 0.23
N LEU A 38 -11.76 -1.57 -0.99
CA LEU A 38 -12.35 -2.13 -2.20
C LEU A 38 -11.42 -3.12 -2.90
N SER A 39 -10.17 -2.74 -3.17
CA SER A 39 -9.21 -3.59 -3.86
C SER A 39 -7.79 -3.12 -3.63
N ARG A 40 -6.83 -4.00 -3.91
CA ARG A 40 -5.41 -3.70 -3.73
C ARG A 40 -4.56 -4.52 -4.68
N LYS A 41 -3.53 -3.90 -5.23
CA LYS A 41 -2.57 -4.57 -6.12
C LYS A 41 -1.17 -4.12 -5.78
N ILE A 42 -0.22 -5.03 -5.99
CA ILE A 42 1.20 -4.70 -5.96
C ILE A 42 1.76 -4.88 -7.36
N ALA A 43 2.56 -3.91 -7.79
CA ALA A 43 3.19 -3.93 -9.10
C ALA A 43 4.61 -3.40 -8.97
N VAL A 44 5.43 -3.62 -9.98
CA VAL A 44 6.82 -3.18 -9.97
C VAL A 44 7.24 -2.77 -11.38
N THR A 45 8.04 -1.71 -11.48
CA THR A 45 8.65 -1.30 -12.74
C THR A 45 9.81 -2.24 -13.09
N GLU A 46 10.28 -2.16 -14.34
CA GLU A 46 11.43 -2.96 -14.77
C GLU A 46 12.70 -2.65 -13.95
N ASP A 47 12.84 -1.42 -13.46
CA ASP A 47 14.00 -1.00 -12.67
C ASP A 47 13.80 -1.13 -11.15
N GLY A 48 12.69 -1.74 -10.72
CA GLY A 48 12.51 -2.11 -9.32
C GLY A 48 11.77 -1.11 -8.43
N GLU A 49 11.10 -0.10 -8.99
CA GLU A 49 10.20 0.74 -8.19
C GLU A 49 8.90 -0.01 -7.91
N MET A 50 8.56 -0.16 -6.64
CA MET A 50 7.34 -0.82 -6.21
C MET A 50 6.17 0.16 -6.24
N LEU A 51 4.98 -0.35 -6.56
CA LEU A 51 3.73 0.40 -6.50
C LEU A 51 2.70 -0.41 -5.72
N ASP A 52 2.23 0.14 -4.62
CA ASP A 52 1.07 -0.39 -3.88
C ASP A 52 -0.14 0.46 -4.30
N HIS A 53 -1.09 -0.15 -4.96
CA HIS A 53 -2.26 0.51 -5.55
C HIS A 53 -3.50 0.02 -4.82
N VAL A 54 -4.13 0.91 -4.06
CA VAL A 54 -5.29 0.56 -3.24
C VAL A 54 -6.47 1.42 -3.62
N GLU A 55 -7.65 0.83 -3.73
CA GLU A 55 -8.88 1.58 -3.94
C GLU A 55 -9.73 1.56 -2.67
N TRP A 56 -10.21 2.73 -2.28
CA TRP A 56 -11.04 2.96 -1.11
C TRP A 56 -12.38 3.58 -1.53
N ALA A 57 -13.43 3.31 -0.75
CA ALA A 57 -14.76 3.84 -1.05
C ALA A 57 -14.79 5.37 -1.01
N THR A 58 -14.08 6.01 -0.09
CA THR A 58 -14.06 7.47 0.08
C THR A 58 -12.66 7.97 0.43
N MET A 59 -12.45 9.28 0.23
CA MET A 59 -11.21 9.93 0.66
C MET A 59 -11.03 9.87 2.17
N GLU A 60 -12.11 9.96 2.92
CA GLU A 60 -12.07 9.85 4.37
C GLU A 60 -11.55 8.48 4.80
N ASP A 61 -12.05 7.40 4.18
CA ASP A 61 -11.58 6.04 4.45
C ASP A 61 -10.09 5.89 4.12
N ALA A 62 -9.67 6.42 2.98
CA ALA A 62 -8.26 6.36 2.57
C ALA A 62 -7.34 7.03 3.57
N LYS A 63 -7.73 8.19 4.06
CA LYS A 63 -6.94 8.94 5.05
C LYS A 63 -6.94 8.28 6.42
N ALA A 64 -8.05 7.65 6.80
CA ALA A 64 -8.17 6.97 8.09
C ALA A 64 -7.21 5.78 8.21
N VAL A 65 -6.92 5.08 7.12
CA VAL A 65 -6.00 3.94 7.15
C VAL A 65 -4.57 4.37 7.46
N ALA A 66 -4.16 5.54 7.02
CA ALA A 66 -2.83 6.08 7.35
C ALA A 66 -2.68 6.29 8.85
N ALA A 67 -3.74 6.77 9.51
CA ALA A 67 -3.76 6.97 10.95
C ALA A 67 -3.81 5.63 11.72
N ALA A 68 -4.40 4.60 11.13
CA ALA A 68 -4.50 3.27 11.73
C ALA A 68 -3.24 2.43 11.53
N PHE A 69 -2.34 2.83 10.61
CA PHE A 69 -1.14 2.09 10.27
C PHE A 69 -0.12 2.16 11.42
N ASP A 70 -0.04 1.08 12.17
CA ASP A 70 0.82 0.98 13.34
C ASP A 70 1.41 -0.43 13.44
N PRO A 71 2.68 -0.62 13.03
CA PRO A 71 3.32 -1.93 13.09
C PRO A 71 3.46 -2.49 14.51
N GLY A 72 3.46 -1.62 15.51
CA GLY A 72 3.50 -2.06 16.91
C GLY A 72 2.21 -2.70 17.35
N LYS A 73 1.07 -2.24 16.80
CA LYS A 73 -0.26 -2.78 17.08
C LYS A 73 -0.63 -3.91 16.10
N TYR A 74 -0.16 -3.81 14.86
CA TYR A 74 -0.47 -4.77 13.79
C TYR A 74 0.84 -5.37 13.27
N PRO A 75 1.31 -6.49 13.87
CA PRO A 75 2.61 -7.07 13.50
C PRO A 75 2.69 -7.54 12.04
N GLU A 76 1.55 -7.78 11.40
CA GLU A 76 1.49 -8.10 9.97
C GLU A 76 2.01 -6.98 9.06
N LEU A 77 2.15 -5.76 9.58
CA LEU A 77 2.70 -4.61 8.84
C LEU A 77 4.23 -4.50 8.95
N LEU A 78 4.83 -5.23 9.87
CA LEU A 78 6.26 -5.08 10.18
C LEU A 78 7.15 -5.40 8.98
N GLY A 79 6.81 -6.44 8.23
CA GLY A 79 7.58 -6.82 7.04
C GLY A 79 7.65 -5.71 5.99
N LEU A 80 6.54 -5.00 5.77
CA LEU A 80 6.50 -3.87 4.84
C LEU A 80 7.45 -2.75 5.29
N VAL A 81 7.38 -2.39 6.56
CA VAL A 81 8.23 -1.33 7.12
C VAL A 81 9.70 -1.71 7.01
N GLN A 82 10.03 -2.97 7.24
CA GLN A 82 11.41 -3.46 7.15
C GLN A 82 11.94 -3.53 5.72
N ALA A 83 11.07 -3.79 4.74
CA ALA A 83 11.47 -3.92 3.34
C ALA A 83 11.59 -2.57 2.62
N LEU A 84 10.81 -1.59 3.02
CA LEU A 84 10.60 -0.31 2.38
C LEU A 84 11.72 0.68 2.75
N ASP A 85 12.33 1.31 1.73
CA ASP A 85 13.19 2.47 1.96
C ASP A 85 12.29 3.69 2.12
N GLU A 86 12.11 4.11 3.36
CA GLU A 86 11.20 5.19 3.74
C GLU A 86 11.52 6.51 3.03
N SER A 87 12.79 6.78 2.76
CA SER A 87 13.21 8.01 2.08
C SER A 87 12.73 8.08 0.63
N SER A 88 12.39 6.93 0.03
CA SER A 88 11.92 6.84 -1.35
C SER A 88 10.41 6.91 -1.49
N MET A 89 9.68 6.82 -0.38
CA MET A 89 8.23 6.66 -0.40
C MET A 89 7.49 7.91 -0.86
N VAL A 90 6.57 7.74 -1.81
CA VAL A 90 5.68 8.80 -2.29
C VAL A 90 4.24 8.28 -2.24
N MET A 91 3.42 8.89 -1.41
CA MET A 91 2.00 8.56 -1.30
C MET A 91 1.17 9.63 -2.01
N THR A 92 0.24 9.19 -2.85
CA THR A 92 -0.65 10.08 -3.59
C THR A 92 -2.07 9.54 -3.53
N HIS A 93 -3.04 10.44 -3.41
CA HIS A 93 -4.47 10.09 -3.42
C HIS A 93 -5.13 10.73 -4.64
N TYR A 94 -5.94 9.94 -5.34
CA TYR A 94 -6.67 10.38 -6.53
C TYR A 94 -8.16 10.11 -6.35
N THR A 95 -8.99 11.08 -6.65
CA THR A 95 -10.43 10.85 -6.75
C THR A 95 -10.73 10.25 -8.11
N VAL A 96 -11.43 9.11 -8.15
CA VAL A 96 -11.80 8.47 -9.41
C VAL A 96 -12.87 9.32 -10.08
N MET A 97 -12.62 9.77 -11.30
CA MET A 97 -13.52 10.62 -12.07
C MET A 97 -14.29 9.87 -13.15
N GLY A 98 -13.89 8.66 -13.45
CA GLY A 98 -14.54 7.82 -14.45
C GLY A 98 -13.98 6.42 -14.43
N SER A 99 -14.76 5.45 -14.89
CA SER A 99 -14.36 4.05 -14.93
C SER A 99 -15.07 3.34 -16.08
N THR A 100 -14.38 2.39 -16.69
CA THR A 100 -14.95 1.50 -17.69
C THR A 100 -14.69 0.07 -17.23
N ASP A 101 -15.73 -0.62 -16.77
CA ASP A 101 -15.63 -2.00 -16.26
C ASP A 101 -16.41 -2.99 -17.12
#